data_ec449468f7f8e4868566542324332ca9
#
_entry.id   ec449468f7f8e4868566542324332ca9
#
_cell.length_a   1.000
_cell.length_b   1.000
_cell.length_c   1.000
_cell.angle_alpha   90.00
_cell.angle_beta   90.00
_cell.angle_gamma   90.00
#
_symmetry.space_group_name_H-M   'P 1'
#
loop_
_entity.id
_entity.type
_entity.pdbx_description
1 polymer ?
#
loop_
_entity_poly.entity_id
_entity_poly.type
_entity_poly.pdbx_seq_one_letter_code
_entity_poly.pdbx_strand_id
1 'polypeptide(L)'
;SINTPDGAIVYMGDYVIDSTMKGAYDMDLGKLAYIGKQGVLLLMQESVFSEKTGFTSPNHKLDKYFKNAVEKSEGRLIFSILPLHLLTIQNIFDAVKGTDRKVVVMGKYLQTIIEMAIREGYLDVPNGMIGDLKDLKEKNTVILVSNDREAPYYNLSRIVNGYDKYVSLEVNDSICFADPSYEAQELTSVKIKNEIAIHGINIFDVPKNKNVRLHASSQDLMLMVKIFNPKYYMPIKGEYRYQVANAKLASLVGIPNENIFLKENGDVVYIEDGTFVDKGEHIKVDDILIDGKSSSDVGELVLKDREMLGNNGLILISATVDKKTKQIINGPEVLSRGFIFAKDNLDVIEEIKKKSLEIIKNN
;
A
#
# COMPACT_ATOMS: atom_id res chain seq x y z
N SER A 1 12.76 -21.29 5.09
CA SER A 1 12.80 -22.13 6.28
C SER A 1 14.11 -21.97 7.03
N ILE A 2 14.08 -22.13 8.33
CA ILE A 2 15.25 -22.19 9.22
C ILE A 2 15.25 -23.58 9.82
N ASN A 3 16.34 -24.31 9.63
CA ASN A 3 16.49 -25.64 10.19
C ASN A 3 17.11 -25.54 11.60
N THR A 4 16.48 -26.15 12.57
CA THR A 4 16.95 -26.26 13.94
C THR A 4 17.12 -27.74 14.31
N PRO A 5 17.83 -28.07 15.42
CA PRO A 5 17.90 -29.45 15.91
C PRO A 5 16.51 -30.06 16.19
N ASP A 6 15.53 -29.24 16.56
CA ASP A 6 14.17 -29.65 16.95
C ASP A 6 13.20 -29.72 15.76
N GLY A 7 13.62 -29.33 14.56
CA GLY A 7 12.80 -29.30 13.35
C GLY A 7 12.87 -27.97 12.61
N ALA A 8 12.17 -27.88 11.49
CA ALA A 8 12.17 -26.69 10.65
C ALA A 8 11.16 -25.64 11.16
N ILE A 9 11.61 -24.38 11.21
CA ILE A 9 10.73 -23.21 11.31
C ILE A 9 10.48 -22.69 9.92
N VAL A 10 9.23 -22.62 9.49
CA VAL A 10 8.83 -22.18 8.15
C VAL A 10 8.04 -20.88 8.27
N TYR A 11 8.51 -19.86 7.53
CA TYR A 11 7.81 -18.58 7.37
C TYR A 11 7.22 -18.53 5.97
N MET A 12 5.89 -18.40 5.90
CA MET A 12 5.12 -18.17 4.67
C MET A 12 4.52 -16.77 4.72
N GLY A 13 5.16 -15.85 4.00
CA GLY A 13 4.66 -14.48 3.82
C GLY A 13 3.50 -14.43 2.83
N ASP A 14 3.45 -13.37 2.03
CA ASP A 14 2.41 -13.21 1.01
C ASP A 14 2.62 -14.22 -0.11
N TYR A 15 1.57 -14.96 -0.46
CA TYR A 15 1.62 -15.95 -1.55
C TYR A 15 0.23 -16.21 -2.14
N VAL A 16 0.25 -16.79 -3.34
CA VAL A 16 -0.94 -17.33 -4.01
C VAL A 16 -0.58 -18.67 -4.61
N ILE A 17 -1.42 -19.69 -4.41
CA ILE A 17 -1.24 -20.99 -5.05
C ILE A 17 -1.90 -20.93 -6.43
N ASP A 18 -1.07 -20.98 -7.49
CA ASP A 18 -1.53 -21.04 -8.87
C ASP A 18 -0.65 -21.97 -9.69
N SER A 19 -1.17 -23.15 -9.99
CA SER A 19 -0.50 -24.20 -10.78
C SER A 19 -0.27 -23.83 -12.25
N THR A 20 -0.74 -22.69 -12.71
CA THR A 20 -0.56 -22.21 -14.09
C THR A 20 0.55 -21.18 -14.24
N MET A 21 1.12 -20.74 -13.13
CA MET A 21 2.29 -19.85 -13.13
C MET A 21 3.54 -20.58 -13.66
N LYS A 22 4.47 -19.81 -14.17
CA LYS A 22 5.72 -20.34 -14.77
C LYS A 22 6.90 -19.47 -14.37
N GLY A 23 8.09 -20.05 -14.49
CA GLY A 23 9.34 -19.34 -14.26
C GLY A 23 9.47 -18.83 -12.83
N ALA A 24 9.81 -17.55 -12.66
CA ALA A 24 10.01 -16.94 -11.35
C ALA A 24 8.75 -16.88 -10.46
N TYR A 25 7.57 -17.08 -11.03
CA TYR A 25 6.29 -17.05 -10.32
C TYR A 25 5.73 -18.42 -10.00
N ASP A 26 6.42 -19.49 -10.42
CA ASP A 26 6.01 -20.86 -10.12
C ASP A 26 6.32 -21.22 -8.66
N MET A 27 5.33 -21.84 -8.00
CA MET A 27 5.49 -22.32 -6.62
C MET A 27 5.86 -23.81 -6.65
N ASP A 28 7.09 -24.14 -6.25
CA ASP A 28 7.56 -25.51 -6.13
C ASP A 28 6.89 -26.24 -4.94
N LEU A 29 5.65 -26.70 -5.17
CA LEU A 29 4.88 -27.47 -4.19
C LEU A 29 5.59 -28.77 -3.80
N GLY A 30 6.39 -29.36 -4.70
CA GLY A 30 7.17 -30.55 -4.42
C GLY A 30 8.23 -30.31 -3.35
N LYS A 31 8.95 -29.18 -3.45
CA LYS A 31 9.92 -28.76 -2.45
C LYS A 31 9.26 -28.43 -1.10
N LEU A 32 8.10 -27.77 -1.12
CA LEU A 32 7.35 -27.48 0.11
C LEU A 32 6.90 -28.77 0.81
N ALA A 33 6.36 -29.72 0.06
CA ALA A 33 5.99 -31.04 0.60
C ALA A 33 7.20 -31.84 1.13
N TYR A 34 8.36 -31.72 0.46
CA TYR A 34 9.60 -32.33 0.96
C TYR A 34 9.99 -31.73 2.32
N ILE A 35 9.93 -30.40 2.49
CA ILE A 35 10.21 -29.73 3.78
C ILE A 35 9.21 -30.25 4.83
N GLY A 36 7.93 -30.36 4.50
CA GLY A 36 6.90 -30.92 5.40
C GLY A 36 7.24 -32.31 5.90
N LYS A 37 7.77 -33.19 5.01
CA LYS A 37 8.18 -34.54 5.37
C LYS A 37 9.43 -34.61 6.26
N GLN A 38 10.27 -33.58 6.26
CA GLN A 38 11.44 -33.52 7.16
C GLN A 38 11.05 -33.16 8.62
N GLY A 39 9.82 -32.74 8.84
CA GLY A 39 9.31 -32.31 10.14
C GLY A 39 9.35 -30.79 10.31
N VAL A 40 8.18 -30.19 10.36
CA VAL A 40 8.03 -28.75 10.62
C VAL A 40 7.64 -28.56 12.08
N LEU A 41 8.52 -27.88 12.81
CA LEU A 41 8.31 -27.54 14.21
C LEU A 41 7.29 -26.42 14.34
N LEU A 42 7.48 -25.33 13.58
CA LEU A 42 6.63 -24.15 13.60
C LEU A 42 6.35 -23.67 12.17
N LEU A 43 5.10 -23.50 11.84
CA LEU A 43 4.66 -22.79 10.62
C LEU A 43 4.10 -21.41 11.00
N MET A 44 4.73 -20.37 10.49
CA MET A 44 4.28 -18.99 10.57
C MET A 44 3.68 -18.60 9.21
N GLN A 45 2.39 -18.23 9.18
CA GLN A 45 1.66 -18.04 7.92
C GLN A 45 0.81 -16.78 7.93
N GLU A 46 0.78 -16.05 6.80
CA GLU A 46 -0.03 -14.84 6.64
C GLU A 46 -1.52 -15.07 6.90
N SER A 47 -2.25 -14.00 7.26
CA SER A 47 -3.68 -14.09 7.63
C SER A 47 -4.59 -13.14 6.86
N VAL A 48 -4.06 -12.30 5.98
CA VAL A 48 -4.77 -11.14 5.38
C VAL A 48 -6.10 -11.51 4.72
N PHE A 49 -6.17 -12.67 4.04
CA PHE A 49 -7.39 -13.15 3.37
C PHE A 49 -7.99 -14.41 4.02
N SER A 50 -7.72 -14.66 5.28
CA SER A 50 -8.22 -15.84 5.99
C SER A 50 -9.76 -15.95 6.02
N GLU A 51 -10.48 -14.83 5.98
CA GLU A 51 -11.95 -14.80 5.91
C GLU A 51 -12.51 -14.94 4.49
N LYS A 52 -11.65 -14.84 3.45
CA LYS A 52 -12.09 -15.04 2.07
C LYS A 52 -12.19 -16.53 1.76
N THR A 53 -13.38 -16.97 1.35
CA THR A 53 -13.64 -18.36 1.00
C THR A 53 -12.97 -18.77 -0.32
N GLY A 54 -12.55 -20.02 -0.42
CA GLY A 54 -11.97 -20.58 -1.64
C GLY A 54 -10.47 -20.29 -1.81
N PHE A 55 -10.00 -20.41 -3.05
CA PHE A 55 -8.64 -20.08 -3.47
C PHE A 55 -8.59 -18.66 -4.05
N THR A 56 -7.45 -18.01 -3.94
CA THR A 56 -7.23 -16.71 -4.59
C THR A 56 -7.15 -16.86 -6.10
N SER A 57 -6.43 -17.87 -6.60
CA SER A 57 -6.41 -18.21 -8.02
C SER A 57 -7.77 -18.78 -8.48
N PRO A 58 -8.28 -18.44 -9.68
CA PRO A 58 -7.66 -17.62 -10.74
C PRO A 58 -8.07 -16.14 -10.72
N ASN A 59 -8.60 -15.62 -9.63
CA ASN A 59 -9.20 -14.28 -9.59
C ASN A 59 -8.16 -13.14 -9.71
N HIS A 60 -6.88 -13.43 -9.56
CA HIS A 60 -5.78 -12.47 -9.71
C HIS A 60 -5.26 -12.32 -11.15
N LYS A 61 -5.81 -13.05 -12.12
CA LYS A 61 -5.35 -13.03 -13.51
C LYS A 61 -5.93 -11.85 -14.27
N LEU A 62 -5.08 -10.96 -14.72
CA LEU A 62 -5.45 -9.70 -15.35
C LEU A 62 -5.16 -9.65 -16.86
N ASP A 63 -4.49 -10.65 -17.41
CA ASP A 63 -4.01 -10.72 -18.80
C ASP A 63 -5.06 -10.34 -19.85
N LYS A 64 -6.28 -10.89 -19.75
CA LYS A 64 -7.37 -10.60 -20.68
C LYS A 64 -7.85 -9.14 -20.63
N TYR A 65 -7.79 -8.50 -19.45
CA TYR A 65 -8.21 -7.12 -19.29
C TYR A 65 -7.19 -6.17 -19.91
N PHE A 66 -5.90 -6.47 -19.72
CA PHE A 66 -4.82 -5.66 -20.30
C PHE A 66 -4.74 -5.82 -21.82
N LYS A 67 -4.90 -7.05 -22.34
CA LYS A 67 -5.03 -7.27 -23.79
C LYS A 67 -6.18 -6.47 -24.40
N ASN A 68 -7.35 -6.52 -23.77
CA ASN A 68 -8.51 -5.73 -24.22
C ASN A 68 -8.22 -4.22 -24.18
N ALA A 69 -7.52 -3.72 -23.15
CA ALA A 69 -7.14 -2.31 -23.08
C ALA A 69 -6.15 -1.92 -24.17
N VAL A 70 -5.13 -2.76 -24.43
CA VAL A 70 -4.13 -2.54 -25.49
C VAL A 70 -4.76 -2.56 -26.88
N GLU A 71 -5.67 -3.50 -27.15
CA GLU A 71 -6.35 -3.66 -28.44
C GLU A 71 -7.35 -2.55 -28.73
N LYS A 72 -8.05 -2.04 -27.70
CA LYS A 72 -9.13 -1.06 -27.89
C LYS A 72 -8.70 0.38 -27.71
N SER A 73 -7.50 0.65 -27.21
CA SER A 73 -7.02 2.03 -27.08
C SER A 73 -6.58 2.57 -28.44
N GLU A 74 -7.16 3.70 -28.86
CA GLU A 74 -6.86 4.34 -30.13
C GLU A 74 -5.61 5.24 -30.10
N GLY A 75 -5.28 5.75 -28.89
CA GLY A 75 -4.12 6.59 -28.62
C GLY A 75 -3.16 5.94 -27.64
N ARG A 76 -2.48 6.78 -26.86
CA ARG A 76 -1.60 6.31 -25.78
C ARG A 76 -2.43 5.62 -24.69
N LEU A 77 -1.88 4.58 -24.10
CA LEU A 77 -2.51 3.86 -22.99
C LEU A 77 -1.67 4.03 -21.73
N ILE A 78 -2.24 4.66 -20.71
CA ILE A 78 -1.57 4.94 -19.44
C ILE A 78 -2.02 3.90 -18.41
N PHE A 79 -1.09 3.13 -17.87
CA PHE A 79 -1.34 2.22 -16.77
C PHE A 79 -0.93 2.85 -15.45
N SER A 80 -1.84 2.88 -14.48
CA SER A 80 -1.52 3.11 -13.07
C SER A 80 -1.17 1.78 -12.42
N ILE A 81 0.02 1.68 -11.82
CA ILE A 81 0.58 0.42 -11.29
C ILE A 81 1.29 0.62 -9.95
N LEU A 82 1.29 -0.40 -9.11
CA LEU A 82 2.16 -0.47 -7.93
C LEU A 82 3.55 -1.01 -8.35
N PRO A 83 4.66 -0.30 -8.04
CA PRO A 83 6.00 -0.64 -8.52
C PRO A 83 6.47 -2.05 -8.19
N LEU A 84 6.04 -2.62 -7.06
CA LEU A 84 6.45 -3.95 -6.60
C LEU A 84 5.51 -5.08 -7.06
N HIS A 85 4.46 -4.78 -7.81
CA HIS A 85 3.56 -5.79 -8.38
C HIS A 85 4.12 -6.32 -9.72
N LEU A 86 5.26 -7.04 -9.66
CA LEU A 86 5.99 -7.51 -10.85
C LEU A 86 5.13 -8.38 -11.77
N LEU A 87 4.27 -9.25 -11.22
CA LEU A 87 3.36 -10.06 -12.02
C LEU A 87 2.41 -9.21 -12.86
N THR A 88 1.86 -8.13 -12.28
CA THR A 88 1.00 -7.18 -13.01
C THR A 88 1.79 -6.48 -14.11
N ILE A 89 3.02 -6.08 -13.82
CA ILE A 89 3.93 -5.47 -14.80
C ILE A 89 4.24 -6.46 -15.93
N GLN A 90 4.52 -7.73 -15.62
CA GLN A 90 4.72 -8.77 -16.64
C GLN A 90 3.49 -8.94 -17.52
N ASN A 91 2.30 -9.02 -16.94
CA ASN A 91 1.05 -9.13 -17.71
C ASN A 91 0.82 -7.94 -18.67
N ILE A 92 1.29 -6.74 -18.30
CA ILE A 92 1.24 -5.57 -19.20
C ILE A 92 2.24 -5.75 -20.35
N PHE A 93 3.49 -6.15 -20.07
CA PHE A 93 4.46 -6.43 -21.14
C PHE A 93 3.96 -7.55 -22.07
N ASP A 94 3.38 -8.60 -21.53
CA ASP A 94 2.80 -9.71 -22.31
C ASP A 94 1.60 -9.24 -23.19
N ALA A 95 0.79 -8.31 -22.69
CA ALA A 95 -0.31 -7.74 -23.45
C ALA A 95 0.17 -6.84 -24.63
N VAL A 96 1.31 -6.18 -24.45
CA VAL A 96 1.93 -5.32 -25.49
C VAL A 96 2.73 -6.14 -26.50
N LYS A 97 3.19 -7.34 -26.12
CA LYS A 97 3.99 -8.23 -26.98
C LYS A 97 3.26 -8.57 -28.27
N GLY A 98 3.95 -8.39 -29.38
CA GLY A 98 3.38 -8.63 -30.73
C GLY A 98 2.61 -7.43 -31.33
N THR A 99 2.57 -6.30 -30.63
CA THR A 99 2.09 -5.02 -31.17
C THR A 99 3.28 -4.13 -31.57
N ASP A 100 3.00 -3.02 -32.23
CA ASP A 100 3.99 -1.97 -32.56
C ASP A 100 4.17 -0.95 -31.41
N ARG A 101 3.51 -1.17 -30.28
CA ARG A 101 3.55 -0.27 -29.11
C ARG A 101 4.85 -0.39 -28.35
N LYS A 102 5.38 0.74 -27.90
CA LYS A 102 6.48 0.80 -26.94
C LYS A 102 5.97 1.10 -25.55
N VAL A 103 6.69 0.64 -24.54
CA VAL A 103 6.37 0.89 -23.13
C VAL A 103 7.36 1.91 -22.56
N VAL A 104 6.87 3.07 -22.18
CA VAL A 104 7.65 4.11 -21.51
C VAL A 104 7.35 4.09 -20.01
N VAL A 105 8.40 4.00 -19.21
CA VAL A 105 8.31 3.91 -17.74
C VAL A 105 8.53 5.29 -17.13
N MET A 106 7.52 5.80 -16.41
CA MET A 106 7.58 7.10 -15.76
C MET A 106 8.07 6.97 -14.31
N GLY A 107 9.09 7.78 -13.98
CA GLY A 107 9.64 7.85 -12.64
C GLY A 107 10.86 6.94 -12.43
N LYS A 108 11.92 7.53 -11.86
CA LYS A 108 13.22 6.84 -11.65
C LYS A 108 13.11 5.60 -10.79
N TYR A 109 12.27 5.63 -9.75
CA TYR A 109 12.09 4.48 -8.86
C TYR A 109 11.52 3.27 -9.61
N LEU A 110 10.43 3.46 -10.37
CA LEU A 110 9.83 2.40 -11.17
C LEU A 110 10.78 1.87 -12.23
N GLN A 111 11.53 2.75 -12.90
CA GLN A 111 12.58 2.34 -13.86
C GLN A 111 13.61 1.43 -13.19
N THR A 112 14.13 1.83 -12.03
CA THR A 112 15.11 1.03 -11.29
C THR A 112 14.56 -0.36 -10.92
N ILE A 113 13.31 -0.43 -10.45
CA ILE A 113 12.66 -1.72 -10.12
C ILE A 113 12.55 -2.62 -11.36
N ILE A 114 12.09 -2.08 -12.49
CA ILE A 114 11.94 -2.84 -13.73
C ILE A 114 13.31 -3.33 -14.25
N GLU A 115 14.32 -2.46 -14.26
CA GLU A 115 15.68 -2.83 -14.67
C GLU A 115 16.27 -3.94 -13.80
N MET A 116 16.10 -3.84 -12.49
CA MET A 116 16.53 -4.89 -11.55
C MET A 116 15.77 -6.19 -11.79
N ALA A 117 14.44 -6.12 -11.96
CA ALA A 117 13.60 -7.29 -12.15
C ALA A 117 13.91 -8.02 -13.48
N ILE A 118 14.25 -7.29 -14.55
CA ILE A 118 14.72 -7.87 -15.81
C ILE A 118 16.09 -8.55 -15.61
N ARG A 119 17.02 -7.87 -14.96
CA ARG A 119 18.37 -8.42 -14.71
C ARG A 119 18.34 -9.71 -13.87
N GLU A 120 17.47 -9.76 -12.86
CA GLU A 120 17.34 -10.92 -11.97
C GLU A 120 16.37 -12.00 -12.52
N GLY A 121 15.80 -11.81 -13.73
CA GLY A 121 14.95 -12.79 -14.40
C GLY A 121 13.51 -12.87 -13.87
N TYR A 122 13.05 -11.86 -13.13
CA TYR A 122 11.65 -11.75 -12.69
C TYR A 122 10.75 -11.16 -13.78
N LEU A 123 11.28 -10.39 -14.73
CA LEU A 123 10.54 -9.86 -15.86
C LEU A 123 11.20 -10.32 -17.17
N ASP A 124 10.37 -10.88 -18.07
CA ASP A 124 10.73 -11.20 -19.45
C ASP A 124 10.20 -10.10 -20.38
N VAL A 125 11.11 -9.25 -20.84
CA VAL A 125 10.76 -8.10 -21.69
C VAL A 125 11.52 -8.20 -23.00
N PRO A 126 10.82 -8.26 -24.16
CA PRO A 126 11.47 -8.28 -25.47
C PRO A 126 12.37 -7.08 -25.71
N ASN A 127 13.51 -7.32 -26.36
CA ASN A 127 14.45 -6.26 -26.73
C ASN A 127 13.74 -5.17 -27.57
N GLY A 128 13.96 -3.91 -27.21
CA GLY A 128 13.40 -2.74 -27.93
C GLY A 128 11.95 -2.42 -27.58
N MET A 129 11.29 -3.16 -26.68
CA MET A 129 9.93 -2.83 -26.22
C MET A 129 9.93 -1.62 -25.28
N ILE A 130 10.93 -1.47 -24.41
CA ILE A 130 11.06 -0.29 -23.54
C ILE A 130 11.52 0.88 -24.39
N GLY A 131 10.72 1.94 -24.39
CA GLY A 131 10.97 3.19 -25.09
C GLY A 131 11.56 4.27 -24.19
N ASP A 132 11.91 5.40 -24.81
CA ASP A 132 12.45 6.59 -24.16
C ASP A 132 11.37 7.67 -23.95
N LEU A 133 11.71 8.72 -23.20
CA LEU A 133 10.82 9.89 -23.00
C LEU A 133 10.41 10.57 -24.32
N LYS A 134 11.18 10.46 -25.39
CA LYS A 134 10.80 10.98 -26.73
C LYS A 134 9.60 10.23 -27.31
N ASP A 135 9.45 8.95 -27.00
CA ASP A 135 8.36 8.11 -27.49
C ASP A 135 7.01 8.47 -26.84
N LEU A 136 6.99 9.28 -25.75
CA LEU A 136 5.77 9.76 -25.10
C LEU A 136 4.83 10.55 -26.00
N LYS A 137 5.31 11.07 -27.13
CA LYS A 137 4.51 11.80 -28.12
C LYS A 137 3.90 10.89 -29.17
N GLU A 138 4.31 9.65 -29.24
CA GLU A 138 3.80 8.70 -30.22
C GLU A 138 2.46 8.11 -29.74
N LYS A 139 1.47 8.10 -30.62
CA LYS A 139 0.09 7.65 -30.32
C LYS A 139 0.01 6.18 -29.87
N ASN A 140 0.94 5.36 -30.30
CA ASN A 140 0.99 3.94 -29.97
C ASN A 140 1.86 3.63 -28.74
N THR A 141 2.07 4.60 -27.85
CA THR A 141 2.85 4.40 -26.61
C THR A 141 1.98 3.89 -25.48
N VAL A 142 2.51 2.92 -24.74
CA VAL A 142 2.03 2.51 -23.42
C VAL A 142 2.88 3.20 -22.34
N ILE A 143 2.24 3.84 -21.39
CA ILE A 143 2.93 4.61 -20.35
C ILE A 143 2.66 3.95 -19.00
N LEU A 144 3.71 3.54 -18.29
CA LEU A 144 3.60 3.04 -16.92
C LEU A 144 3.82 4.17 -15.93
N VAL A 145 2.83 4.42 -15.09
CA VAL A 145 2.85 5.45 -14.05
C VAL A 145 2.75 4.79 -12.68
N SER A 146 3.73 5.04 -11.82
CA SER A 146 3.70 4.46 -10.48
C SER A 146 2.58 5.08 -9.63
N ASN A 147 1.87 4.21 -8.93
CA ASN A 147 0.98 4.55 -7.84
C ASN A 147 1.69 4.29 -6.51
N ASP A 148 1.55 5.19 -5.55
CA ASP A 148 2.15 5.07 -4.22
C ASP A 148 1.03 4.87 -3.19
N ARG A 149 1.27 4.00 -2.18
CA ARG A 149 0.29 3.77 -1.12
C ARG A 149 0.12 4.96 -0.20
N GLU A 150 1.19 5.71 0.02
CA GLU A 150 1.18 6.90 0.89
C GLU A 150 0.61 8.13 0.19
N ALA A 151 0.78 8.21 -1.13
CA ALA A 151 0.24 9.28 -1.97
C ALA A 151 -0.54 8.69 -3.17
N PRO A 152 -1.71 8.06 -2.93
CA PRO A 152 -2.44 7.33 -3.96
C PRO A 152 -2.77 8.21 -5.16
N TYR A 153 -2.43 7.70 -6.35
CA TYR A 153 -2.67 8.34 -7.65
C TYR A 153 -2.03 9.73 -7.83
N TYR A 154 -1.07 10.13 -6.97
CA TYR A 154 -0.45 11.45 -7.06
C TYR A 154 0.15 11.73 -8.43
N ASN A 155 0.96 10.80 -8.97
CA ASN A 155 1.57 10.97 -10.29
C ASN A 155 0.52 11.00 -11.41
N LEU A 156 -0.50 10.13 -11.34
CA LEU A 156 -1.58 10.12 -12.29
C LEU A 156 -2.41 11.41 -12.25
N SER A 157 -2.72 11.92 -11.05
CA SER A 157 -3.44 13.19 -10.86
C SER A 157 -2.68 14.38 -11.46
N ARG A 158 -1.35 14.40 -11.36
CA ARG A 158 -0.53 15.43 -11.99
C ARG A 158 -0.66 15.42 -13.52
N ILE A 159 -0.69 14.23 -14.13
CA ILE A 159 -0.90 14.07 -15.58
C ILE A 159 -2.31 14.54 -15.97
N VAL A 160 -3.33 14.09 -15.27
CA VAL A 160 -4.73 14.43 -15.53
C VAL A 160 -4.98 15.92 -15.42
N ASN A 161 -4.40 16.59 -14.45
CA ASN A 161 -4.55 18.03 -14.20
C ASN A 161 -3.53 18.91 -14.95
N GLY A 162 -2.70 18.33 -15.84
CA GLY A 162 -1.74 19.08 -16.65
C GLY A 162 -0.53 19.63 -15.90
N TYR A 163 -0.23 19.09 -14.72
CA TYR A 163 0.93 19.50 -13.88
C TYR A 163 2.17 18.62 -14.09
N ASP A 164 2.06 17.57 -14.91
CA ASP A 164 3.24 16.75 -15.21
C ASP A 164 4.11 17.44 -16.29
N LYS A 165 5.42 17.32 -16.11
CA LYS A 165 6.39 17.98 -17.01
C LYS A 165 6.48 17.32 -18.40
N TYR A 166 6.22 16.02 -18.46
CA TYR A 166 6.51 15.21 -19.64
C TYR A 166 5.26 14.73 -20.36
N VAL A 167 4.16 14.53 -19.63
CA VAL A 167 2.91 13.97 -20.13
C VAL A 167 1.74 14.91 -19.85
N SER A 168 1.04 15.30 -20.90
CA SER A 168 -0.29 15.91 -20.83
C SER A 168 -1.29 14.99 -21.54
N LEU A 169 -2.53 14.93 -21.08
CA LEU A 169 -3.55 14.09 -21.71
C LEU A 169 -3.93 14.62 -23.08
N GLU A 170 -4.16 13.70 -24.01
CA GLU A 170 -4.66 13.95 -25.36
C GLU A 170 -6.02 13.26 -25.55
N VAL A 171 -6.82 13.74 -26.51
CA VAL A 171 -8.23 13.34 -26.71
C VAL A 171 -8.43 11.83 -26.87
N ASN A 172 -7.49 11.12 -27.49
CA ASN A 172 -7.60 9.67 -27.73
C ASN A 172 -6.82 8.82 -26.72
N ASP A 173 -6.28 9.44 -25.67
CA ASP A 173 -5.64 8.69 -24.60
C ASP A 173 -6.64 7.81 -23.87
N SER A 174 -6.12 6.76 -23.26
CA SER A 174 -6.88 5.87 -22.40
C SER A 174 -6.10 5.61 -21.11
N ILE A 175 -6.80 5.37 -20.02
CA ILE A 175 -6.18 5.07 -18.73
C ILE A 175 -6.68 3.71 -18.24
N CYS A 176 -5.77 2.86 -17.80
CA CYS A 176 -6.06 1.56 -17.19
C CYS A 176 -5.58 1.52 -15.74
N PHE A 177 -6.51 1.24 -14.82
CA PHE A 177 -6.19 1.04 -13.41
C PHE A 177 -5.81 -0.42 -13.20
N ALA A 178 -4.52 -0.68 -13.11
CA ALA A 178 -3.96 -2.02 -12.89
C ALA A 178 -3.68 -2.34 -11.41
N ASP A 179 -3.83 -1.34 -10.54
CA ASP A 179 -3.64 -1.49 -9.10
C ASP A 179 -4.85 -2.15 -8.45
N PRO A 180 -4.66 -3.07 -7.51
CA PRO A 180 -5.75 -3.52 -6.65
C PRO A 180 -6.24 -2.36 -5.79
N SER A 181 -7.55 -2.21 -5.67
CA SER A 181 -8.11 -1.17 -4.79
C SER A 181 -7.90 -1.54 -3.32
N TYR A 182 -7.52 -0.55 -2.53
CA TYR A 182 -7.48 -0.61 -1.07
C TYR A 182 -8.66 0.19 -0.52
N GLU A 183 -9.30 -0.29 0.54
CA GLU A 183 -10.44 0.40 1.16
C GLU A 183 -10.12 1.84 1.54
N ALA A 184 -8.94 2.08 2.13
CA ALA A 184 -8.48 3.41 2.49
C ALA A 184 -8.28 4.37 1.29
N GLN A 185 -8.16 3.85 0.07
CA GLN A 185 -7.91 4.64 -1.15
C GLN A 185 -9.16 4.78 -2.04
N GLU A 186 -10.30 4.22 -1.65
CA GLU A 186 -11.47 4.17 -2.50
C GLU A 186 -11.98 5.56 -2.88
N LEU A 187 -12.06 6.49 -1.93
CA LEU A 187 -12.46 7.87 -2.20
C LEU A 187 -11.52 8.59 -3.18
N THR A 188 -10.22 8.39 -3.03
CA THR A 188 -9.22 8.98 -3.93
C THR A 188 -9.33 8.37 -5.33
N SER A 189 -9.55 7.06 -5.43
CA SER A 189 -9.80 6.37 -6.70
C SER A 189 -11.03 6.91 -7.42
N VAL A 190 -12.14 7.13 -6.71
CA VAL A 190 -13.36 7.70 -7.29
C VAL A 190 -13.14 9.13 -7.77
N LYS A 191 -12.43 9.96 -6.98
CA LYS A 191 -12.12 11.34 -7.38
C LYS A 191 -11.31 11.40 -8.67
N ILE A 192 -10.21 10.66 -8.75
CA ILE A 192 -9.36 10.68 -9.95
C ILE A 192 -10.10 10.14 -11.20
N LYS A 193 -10.94 9.11 -11.05
CA LYS A 193 -11.76 8.60 -12.15
C LYS A 193 -12.76 9.63 -12.64
N ASN A 194 -13.37 10.40 -11.75
CA ASN A 194 -14.26 11.52 -12.13
C ASN A 194 -13.48 12.62 -12.87
N GLU A 195 -12.29 12.98 -12.40
CA GLU A 195 -11.43 13.96 -13.10
C GLU A 195 -11.09 13.48 -14.51
N ILE A 196 -10.70 12.23 -14.69
CA ILE A 196 -10.42 11.62 -15.98
C ILE A 196 -11.66 11.67 -16.90
N ALA A 197 -12.83 11.32 -16.36
CA ALA A 197 -14.08 11.33 -17.12
C ALA A 197 -14.49 12.74 -17.57
N ILE A 198 -14.24 13.77 -16.75
CA ILE A 198 -14.47 15.19 -17.11
C ILE A 198 -13.63 15.59 -18.34
N HIS A 199 -12.42 15.05 -18.48
CA HIS A 199 -11.57 15.27 -19.65
C HIS A 199 -11.97 14.44 -20.88
N GLY A 200 -13.02 13.61 -20.79
CA GLY A 200 -13.48 12.76 -21.90
C GLY A 200 -12.55 11.60 -22.24
N ILE A 201 -11.64 11.25 -21.31
CA ILE A 201 -10.65 10.18 -21.49
C ILE A 201 -11.29 8.83 -21.18
N ASN A 202 -11.02 7.84 -22.02
CA ASN A 202 -11.52 6.47 -21.83
C ASN A 202 -10.84 5.78 -20.64
N ILE A 203 -11.62 5.10 -19.80
CA ILE A 203 -11.13 4.35 -18.64
C ILE A 203 -11.35 2.87 -18.86
N PHE A 204 -10.26 2.09 -18.84
CA PHE A 204 -10.31 0.64 -18.74
C PHE A 204 -10.20 0.23 -17.27
N ASP A 205 -11.29 -0.25 -16.71
CA ASP A 205 -11.33 -0.64 -15.30
C ASP A 205 -11.32 -2.17 -15.17
N VAL A 206 -10.51 -2.69 -14.26
CA VAL A 206 -10.52 -4.10 -13.92
C VAL A 206 -11.56 -4.32 -12.82
N PRO A 207 -12.48 -5.28 -12.95
CA PRO A 207 -13.46 -5.55 -11.90
C PRO A 207 -12.78 -5.83 -10.55
N LYS A 208 -13.29 -5.24 -9.46
CA LYS A 208 -12.71 -5.36 -8.10
C LYS A 208 -12.50 -6.82 -7.66
N ASN A 209 -13.37 -7.72 -8.06
CA ASN A 209 -13.26 -9.16 -7.75
C ASN A 209 -12.19 -9.89 -8.58
N LYS A 210 -11.58 -9.24 -9.55
CA LYS A 210 -10.47 -9.75 -10.38
C LYS A 210 -9.15 -9.04 -10.09
N ASN A 211 -9.21 -7.79 -9.69
CA ASN A 211 -8.03 -7.02 -9.29
C ASN A 211 -7.81 -7.17 -7.78
N VAL A 212 -7.55 -8.40 -7.35
CA VAL A 212 -7.34 -8.73 -5.93
C VAL A 212 -5.86 -8.65 -5.55
N ARG A 213 -5.60 -8.29 -4.31
CA ARG A 213 -4.25 -8.38 -3.74
C ARG A 213 -3.78 -9.84 -3.71
N LEU A 214 -2.46 -10.03 -3.84
CA LEU A 214 -1.85 -11.35 -3.88
C LEU A 214 -1.62 -11.90 -2.46
N HIS A 215 -2.69 -12.39 -1.85
CA HIS A 215 -2.69 -13.03 -0.54
C HIS A 215 -3.42 -14.36 -0.58
N ALA A 216 -3.02 -15.27 0.28
CA ALA A 216 -3.62 -16.58 0.43
C ALA A 216 -5.04 -16.49 1.03
N SER A 217 -6.04 -17.06 0.34
CA SER A 217 -7.40 -17.22 0.85
C SER A 217 -7.55 -18.49 1.69
N SER A 218 -8.70 -18.75 2.28
CA SER A 218 -8.91 -19.83 3.25
C SER A 218 -8.45 -21.20 2.78
N GLN A 219 -8.69 -21.56 1.51
CA GLN A 219 -8.27 -22.86 0.96
C GLN A 219 -6.76 -22.92 0.69
N ASP A 220 -6.15 -21.82 0.26
CA ASP A 220 -4.69 -21.72 0.13
C ASP A 220 -4.02 -21.95 1.48
N LEU A 221 -4.53 -21.29 2.55
CA LEU A 221 -4.01 -21.40 3.91
C LEU A 221 -4.13 -22.83 4.44
N MET A 222 -5.31 -23.44 4.34
CA MET A 222 -5.53 -24.82 4.80
C MET A 222 -4.67 -25.83 4.04
N LEU A 223 -4.48 -25.64 2.73
CA LEU A 223 -3.64 -26.54 1.94
C LEU A 223 -2.18 -26.47 2.41
N MET A 224 -1.64 -25.29 2.70
CA MET A 224 -0.26 -25.15 3.19
C MET A 224 -0.11 -25.78 4.57
N VAL A 225 -1.07 -25.62 5.48
CA VAL A 225 -1.05 -26.33 6.78
C VAL A 225 -0.97 -27.84 6.57
N LYS A 226 -1.72 -28.39 5.60
CA LYS A 226 -1.67 -29.84 5.29
C LYS A 226 -0.35 -30.27 4.65
N ILE A 227 0.23 -29.46 3.76
CA ILE A 227 1.51 -29.75 3.12
C ILE A 227 2.65 -29.79 4.15
N PHE A 228 2.70 -28.82 5.06
CA PHE A 228 3.76 -28.72 6.05
C PHE A 228 3.50 -29.61 7.27
N ASN A 229 2.25 -29.87 7.61
CA ASN A 229 1.84 -30.64 8.80
C ASN A 229 2.64 -30.27 10.06
N PRO A 230 2.65 -28.99 10.48
CA PRO A 230 3.51 -28.51 11.53
C PRO A 230 3.08 -28.99 12.92
N LYS A 231 4.04 -29.10 13.86
CA LYS A 231 3.73 -29.33 15.27
C LYS A 231 3.04 -28.12 15.88
N TYR A 232 3.56 -26.92 15.61
CA TYR A 232 3.03 -25.65 16.08
C TYR A 232 2.66 -24.73 14.92
N TYR A 233 1.64 -23.92 15.14
CA TYR A 233 1.13 -22.98 14.14
C TYR A 233 1.00 -21.58 14.72
N MET A 234 1.47 -20.57 13.97
CA MET A 234 1.36 -19.16 14.34
C MET A 234 0.84 -18.35 13.16
N PRO A 235 -0.42 -17.90 13.22
CA PRO A 235 -0.91 -16.88 12.30
C PRO A 235 -0.11 -15.59 12.45
N ILE A 236 0.32 -15.02 11.34
CA ILE A 236 1.05 -13.75 11.30
C ILE A 236 0.42 -12.83 10.27
N LYS A 237 0.80 -11.55 10.30
CA LYS A 237 0.33 -10.51 9.37
C LYS A 237 -1.20 -10.33 9.40
N GLY A 238 -1.67 -9.22 8.85
CA GLY A 238 -3.07 -8.84 8.88
C GLY A 238 -3.54 -8.38 10.27
N GLU A 239 -4.78 -7.96 10.34
CA GLU A 239 -5.41 -7.56 11.59
C GLU A 239 -5.63 -8.78 12.52
N TYR A 240 -5.70 -8.55 13.82
CA TYR A 240 -5.88 -9.63 14.81
C TYR A 240 -7.11 -10.52 14.52
N ARG A 241 -8.22 -9.95 14.04
CA ARG A 241 -9.40 -10.72 13.62
C ARG A 241 -9.11 -11.72 12.50
N TYR A 242 -8.23 -11.38 11.57
CA TYR A 242 -7.80 -12.28 10.50
C TYR A 242 -6.88 -13.38 11.03
N GLN A 243 -6.02 -13.06 12.01
CA GLN A 243 -5.21 -14.08 12.68
C GLN A 243 -6.09 -15.08 13.44
N VAL A 244 -7.14 -14.61 14.14
CA VAL A 244 -8.14 -15.48 14.78
C VAL A 244 -8.86 -16.36 13.77
N ALA A 245 -9.26 -15.81 12.62
CA ALA A 245 -9.90 -16.60 11.56
C ALA A 245 -8.93 -17.67 11.02
N ASN A 246 -7.66 -17.31 10.78
CA ASN A 246 -6.63 -18.23 10.32
C ASN A 246 -6.33 -19.36 11.33
N ALA A 247 -6.28 -19.03 12.63
CA ALA A 247 -6.17 -20.02 13.70
C ALA A 247 -7.30 -21.08 13.65
N LYS A 248 -8.55 -20.63 13.40
CA LYS A 248 -9.70 -21.54 13.21
C LYS A 248 -9.53 -22.44 12.00
N LEU A 249 -8.99 -21.93 10.89
CA LEU A 249 -8.71 -22.73 9.70
C LEU A 249 -7.66 -23.81 9.99
N ALA A 250 -6.59 -23.47 10.73
CA ALA A 250 -5.57 -24.43 11.13
C ALA A 250 -6.14 -25.52 12.04
N SER A 251 -6.98 -25.15 13.01
CA SER A 251 -7.69 -26.13 13.87
C SER A 251 -8.61 -27.03 13.05
N LEU A 252 -9.33 -26.49 12.09
CA LEU A 252 -10.25 -27.25 11.21
C LEU A 252 -9.52 -28.33 10.41
N VAL A 253 -8.26 -28.09 10.04
CA VAL A 253 -7.45 -29.07 9.29
C VAL A 253 -6.59 -29.96 10.19
N GLY A 254 -6.77 -29.89 11.52
CA GLY A 254 -6.27 -30.86 12.46
C GLY A 254 -5.10 -30.42 13.35
N ILE A 255 -4.76 -29.13 13.38
CA ILE A 255 -3.81 -28.64 14.38
C ILE A 255 -4.54 -28.49 15.73
N PRO A 256 -4.05 -29.10 16.83
CA PRO A 256 -4.64 -28.93 18.16
C PRO A 256 -4.64 -27.47 18.60
N ASN A 257 -5.70 -27.01 19.25
CA ASN A 257 -5.81 -25.60 19.66
C ASN A 257 -4.67 -25.16 20.58
N GLU A 258 -4.19 -26.03 21.45
CA GLU A 258 -3.05 -25.81 22.36
C GLU A 258 -1.72 -25.62 21.60
N ASN A 259 -1.66 -26.00 20.34
CA ASN A 259 -0.49 -25.83 19.48
C ASN A 259 -0.61 -24.62 18.52
N ILE A 260 -1.65 -23.79 18.66
CA ILE A 260 -1.88 -22.59 17.85
C ILE A 260 -1.63 -21.36 18.71
N PHE A 261 -0.69 -20.50 18.28
CA PHE A 261 -0.27 -19.33 19.03
C PHE A 261 -0.72 -18.05 18.34
N LEU A 262 -1.65 -17.33 18.98
CA LEU A 262 -1.98 -15.95 18.60
C LEU A 262 -1.07 -15.03 19.41
N LYS A 263 -0.20 -14.30 18.72
CA LYS A 263 0.81 -13.44 19.33
C LYS A 263 0.75 -12.04 18.73
N GLU A 264 0.98 -11.05 19.56
CA GLU A 264 1.10 -9.64 19.15
C GLU A 264 2.55 -9.28 18.85
N ASN A 265 2.76 -8.11 18.23
CA ASN A 265 4.12 -7.61 18.02
C ASN A 265 4.81 -7.39 19.37
N GLY A 266 6.02 -7.92 19.50
CA GLY A 266 6.79 -7.87 20.74
C GLY A 266 6.69 -9.10 21.62
N ASP A 267 5.68 -9.96 21.44
CA ASP A 267 5.59 -11.21 22.17
C ASP A 267 6.72 -12.16 21.78
N VAL A 268 7.37 -12.73 22.77
CA VAL A 268 8.49 -13.68 22.59
C VAL A 268 7.99 -15.10 22.74
N VAL A 269 8.33 -15.94 21.79
CA VAL A 269 8.02 -17.38 21.78
C VAL A 269 9.30 -18.16 22.01
N TYR A 270 9.31 -19.01 23.03
CA TYR A 270 10.41 -19.93 23.31
C TYR A 270 10.03 -21.35 22.91
N ILE A 271 10.95 -22.04 22.27
CA ILE A 271 10.85 -23.48 22.00
C ILE A 271 12.12 -24.11 22.55
N GLU A 272 11.96 -25.01 23.52
CA GLU A 272 13.04 -25.73 24.21
C GLU A 272 12.80 -27.23 24.02
N ASP A 273 13.78 -27.96 23.51
CA ASP A 273 13.68 -29.40 23.22
C ASP A 273 12.40 -29.77 22.43
N GLY A 274 12.11 -28.97 21.39
CA GLY A 274 10.95 -29.14 20.53
C GLY A 274 9.59 -28.88 21.22
N THR A 275 9.58 -28.26 22.39
CA THR A 275 8.37 -27.94 23.15
C THR A 275 8.23 -26.44 23.36
N PHE A 276 7.03 -25.93 23.13
CA PHE A 276 6.69 -24.53 23.40
C PHE A 276 6.75 -24.25 24.89
N VAL A 277 7.44 -23.18 25.28
CA VAL A 277 7.54 -22.68 26.65
C VAL A 277 7.11 -21.21 26.66
N ASP A 278 5.99 -20.91 27.31
CA ASP A 278 5.54 -19.53 27.50
C ASP A 278 6.22 -18.94 28.74
N LYS A 279 7.11 -17.99 28.54
CA LYS A 279 7.78 -17.26 29.65
C LYS A 279 7.10 -15.91 29.89
N GLY A 280 6.06 -15.57 29.14
CA GLY A 280 5.35 -14.29 29.24
C GLY A 280 6.21 -13.07 28.95
N GLU A 281 7.32 -13.24 28.21
CA GLU A 281 8.22 -12.15 27.89
C GLU A 281 7.65 -11.33 26.72
N HIS A 282 7.71 -10.02 26.88
CA HIS A 282 7.29 -9.07 25.84
C HIS A 282 8.38 -8.01 25.64
N ILE A 283 8.81 -7.84 24.41
CA ILE A 283 9.72 -6.77 24.00
C ILE A 283 8.87 -5.57 23.62
N LYS A 284 9.12 -4.44 24.26
CA LYS A 284 8.41 -3.21 23.92
C LYS A 284 8.72 -2.82 22.47
N VAL A 285 7.69 -2.81 21.64
CA VAL A 285 7.72 -2.37 20.22
C VAL A 285 6.75 -1.22 20.07
N ASP A 286 7.31 -0.02 19.91
CA ASP A 286 6.54 1.19 19.64
C ASP A 286 6.73 1.58 18.17
N ASP A 287 5.81 2.39 17.66
CA ASP A 287 5.94 2.98 16.32
C ASP A 287 7.18 3.90 16.29
N ILE A 288 8.08 3.63 15.36
CA ILE A 288 9.23 4.49 15.12
C ILE A 288 8.86 5.48 14.01
N LEU A 289 8.74 6.74 14.40
CA LEU A 289 8.44 7.81 13.47
C LEU A 289 9.73 8.38 12.89
N ILE A 290 9.77 8.45 11.57
CA ILE A 290 10.93 8.98 10.84
C ILE A 290 10.56 10.35 10.29
N ASP A 291 11.27 11.40 10.71
CA ASP A 291 11.14 12.75 10.16
C ASP A 291 12.35 13.06 9.26
N GLY A 292 12.11 13.15 7.96
CA GLY A 292 13.13 13.44 6.97
C GLY A 292 14.20 12.34 6.85
N LYS A 293 15.48 12.71 7.02
CA LYS A 293 16.63 11.79 6.90
C LYS A 293 17.15 11.24 8.21
N SER A 294 16.61 11.66 9.33
CA SER A 294 17.03 11.21 10.66
C SER A 294 15.96 10.34 11.31
N SER A 295 16.39 9.22 11.86
CA SER A 295 15.60 8.39 12.77
C SER A 295 15.54 8.98 14.18
N SER A 296 15.63 10.31 14.32
CA SER A 296 15.49 10.95 15.62
C SER A 296 14.03 10.94 16.03
N ASP A 297 13.80 10.41 17.19
CA ASP A 297 12.56 10.33 17.92
C ASP A 297 11.81 11.68 17.84
N VAL A 298 10.74 11.71 17.04
CA VAL A 298 9.79 12.83 17.09
C VAL A 298 9.01 12.60 18.38
N GLY A 299 9.41 13.30 19.45
CA GLY A 299 8.87 13.07 20.76
C GLY A 299 7.33 13.09 20.77
N GLU A 300 6.75 12.22 21.57
CA GLU A 300 5.30 12.05 21.76
C GLU A 300 4.56 13.40 21.96
N LEU A 301 5.24 14.38 22.57
CA LEU A 301 4.73 15.74 22.74
C LEU A 301 4.50 16.46 21.41
N VAL A 302 5.45 16.35 20.46
CA VAL A 302 5.35 17.01 19.15
C VAL A 302 4.21 16.41 18.31
N LEU A 303 3.98 15.11 18.44
CA LEU A 303 2.85 14.43 17.76
C LEU A 303 1.53 14.88 18.34
N LYS A 304 1.42 14.93 19.65
CA LYS A 304 0.24 15.42 20.37
C LYS A 304 -0.08 16.88 20.00
N ASP A 305 0.95 17.72 19.89
CA ASP A 305 0.81 19.11 19.45
C ASP A 305 0.32 19.17 17.99
N ARG A 306 0.88 18.36 17.09
CA ARG A 306 0.45 18.29 15.68
C ARG A 306 -1.00 17.79 15.56
N GLU A 307 -1.39 16.80 16.35
CA GLU A 307 -2.76 16.27 16.39
C GLU A 307 -3.73 17.33 16.92
N MET A 308 -3.38 18.01 18.00
CA MET A 308 -4.20 19.14 18.53
C MET A 308 -4.35 20.26 17.52
N LEU A 309 -3.26 20.66 16.85
CA LEU A 309 -3.30 21.69 15.81
C LEU A 309 -4.12 21.24 14.60
N GLY A 310 -4.01 19.98 14.20
CA GLY A 310 -4.80 19.40 13.09
C GLY A 310 -6.29 19.32 13.37
N ASN A 311 -6.66 18.94 14.59
CA ASN A 311 -8.07 18.76 14.99
C ASN A 311 -8.76 20.06 15.39
N ASN A 312 -8.04 20.99 16.03
CA ASN A 312 -8.64 22.18 16.64
C ASN A 312 -8.23 23.50 15.96
N GLY A 313 -7.18 23.47 15.17
CA GLY A 313 -6.59 24.67 14.58
C GLY A 313 -5.84 25.53 15.59
N LEU A 314 -5.38 26.72 15.12
CA LEU A 314 -4.63 27.68 15.89
C LEU A 314 -5.20 29.09 15.70
N ILE A 315 -5.33 29.82 16.79
CA ILE A 315 -5.54 31.27 16.79
C ILE A 315 -4.35 31.93 17.47
N LEU A 316 -3.70 32.85 16.76
CA LEU A 316 -2.64 33.71 17.29
C LEU A 316 -3.19 35.12 17.41
N ILE A 317 -3.04 35.69 18.62
CA ILE A 317 -3.43 37.08 18.89
C ILE A 317 -2.14 37.83 19.27
N SER A 318 -1.83 38.91 18.56
CA SER A 318 -0.67 39.74 18.84
C SER A 318 -1.07 41.20 19.07
N ALA A 319 -0.47 41.80 20.09
CA ALA A 319 -0.64 43.23 20.37
C ALA A 319 0.66 43.82 20.89
N THR A 320 0.94 45.08 20.56
CA THR A 320 2.05 45.82 21.08
C THR A 320 1.56 46.78 22.17
N VAL A 321 2.15 46.65 23.36
CA VAL A 321 1.77 47.45 24.54
C VAL A 321 2.97 48.25 25.02
N ASP A 322 2.78 49.53 25.33
CA ASP A 322 3.80 50.35 25.96
C ASP A 322 4.07 49.89 27.38
N LYS A 323 5.32 49.63 27.70
CA LYS A 323 5.72 49.04 28.98
C LYS A 323 5.46 49.98 30.17
N LYS A 324 5.53 51.31 29.97
CA LYS A 324 5.39 52.31 31.02
C LYS A 324 3.93 52.73 31.21
N THR A 325 3.24 53.02 30.11
CA THR A 325 1.89 53.55 30.14
C THR A 325 0.82 52.46 30.12
N LYS A 326 1.21 51.20 29.81
CA LYS A 326 0.30 50.05 29.63
C LYS A 326 -0.74 50.26 28.53
N GLN A 327 -0.53 51.26 27.66
CA GLN A 327 -1.43 51.52 26.54
C GLN A 327 -1.06 50.67 25.33
N ILE A 328 -2.08 50.24 24.58
CA ILE A 328 -1.92 49.48 23.34
C ILE A 328 -1.43 50.46 22.26
N ILE A 329 -0.24 50.20 21.70
CA ILE A 329 0.35 50.96 20.60
C ILE A 329 -0.18 50.45 19.26
N ASN A 330 -0.29 49.11 19.11
CA ASN A 330 -0.76 48.47 17.88
C ASN A 330 -1.45 47.13 18.16
N GLY A 331 -2.43 46.76 17.35
CA GLY A 331 -3.22 45.52 17.49
C GLY A 331 -4.47 45.68 18.36
N PRO A 332 -5.11 44.58 18.81
CA PRO A 332 -4.75 43.18 18.55
C PRO A 332 -4.97 42.76 17.11
N GLU A 333 -4.00 42.05 16.55
CA GLU A 333 -4.14 41.36 15.30
C GLU A 333 -4.47 39.89 15.56
N VAL A 334 -5.41 39.30 14.78
CA VAL A 334 -5.82 37.92 14.93
C VAL A 334 -5.46 37.15 13.67
N LEU A 335 -4.65 36.11 13.81
CA LEU A 335 -4.31 35.17 12.76
C LEU A 335 -4.94 33.80 13.10
N SER A 336 -5.72 33.24 12.17
CA SER A 336 -6.31 31.90 12.30
C SER A 336 -5.68 30.93 11.29
N ARG A 337 -5.40 29.72 11.73
CA ARG A 337 -4.97 28.60 10.88
C ARG A 337 -5.72 27.34 11.29
N GLY A 338 -6.52 26.80 10.35
CA GLY A 338 -7.28 25.55 10.55
C GLY A 338 -8.43 25.59 11.55
N PHE A 339 -8.66 26.74 12.27
CA PHE A 339 -9.74 26.89 13.22
C PHE A 339 -11.04 27.36 12.54
N ILE A 340 -10.97 28.53 11.87
CA ILE A 340 -12.06 29.08 11.07
C ILE A 340 -11.52 29.70 9.78
N PHE A 341 -12.33 29.74 8.73
CA PHE A 341 -11.99 30.49 7.53
C PHE A 341 -12.28 31.98 7.80
N ALA A 342 -11.22 32.74 8.07
CA ALA A 342 -11.31 34.09 8.57
C ALA A 342 -12.10 35.06 7.66
N LYS A 343 -12.08 34.83 6.32
CA LYS A 343 -12.80 35.66 5.36
C LYS A 343 -14.34 35.55 5.46
N ASP A 344 -14.83 34.37 5.84
CA ASP A 344 -16.27 34.09 5.92
C ASP A 344 -16.83 34.25 7.34
N ASN A 345 -15.98 34.51 8.33
CA ASN A 345 -16.32 34.63 9.74
C ASN A 345 -15.72 35.89 10.37
N LEU A 346 -15.90 37.03 9.71
CA LEU A 346 -15.37 38.33 10.16
C LEU A 346 -15.94 38.76 11.51
N ASP A 347 -17.18 38.44 11.78
CA ASP A 347 -17.87 38.69 13.05
C ASP A 347 -17.19 38.00 14.24
N VAL A 348 -16.82 36.75 14.07
CA VAL A 348 -16.06 35.97 15.09
C VAL A 348 -14.66 36.55 15.32
N ILE A 349 -13.98 36.96 14.27
CA ILE A 349 -12.68 37.59 14.37
C ILE A 349 -12.77 38.94 15.11
N GLU A 350 -13.78 39.74 14.82
CA GLU A 350 -14.00 41.03 15.51
C GLU A 350 -14.37 40.82 16.99
N GLU A 351 -15.14 39.78 17.30
CA GLU A 351 -15.44 39.45 18.71
C GLU A 351 -14.19 39.03 19.48
N ILE A 352 -13.31 38.21 18.86
CA ILE A 352 -12.02 37.82 19.43
C ILE A 352 -11.18 39.05 19.70
N LYS A 353 -11.03 39.97 18.74
CA LYS A 353 -10.28 41.23 18.92
C LYS A 353 -10.85 42.04 20.07
N LYS A 354 -12.18 42.21 20.14
CA LYS A 354 -12.84 43.02 21.21
C LYS A 354 -12.56 42.42 22.59
N LYS A 355 -12.75 41.12 22.77
CA LYS A 355 -12.45 40.44 24.03
C LYS A 355 -10.98 40.52 24.41
N SER A 356 -10.06 40.40 23.42
CA SER A 356 -8.64 40.53 23.64
C SER A 356 -8.24 41.94 24.12
N LEU A 357 -8.85 42.97 23.54
CA LEU A 357 -8.69 44.35 23.98
C LEU A 357 -9.16 44.57 25.42
N GLU A 358 -10.29 43.99 25.82
CA GLU A 358 -10.82 44.07 27.18
C GLU A 358 -9.88 43.42 28.18
N ILE A 359 -9.34 42.23 27.84
CA ILE A 359 -8.41 41.50 28.70
C ILE A 359 -7.08 42.28 28.86
N ILE A 360 -6.52 42.82 27.77
CA ILE A 360 -5.26 43.59 27.81
C ILE A 360 -5.42 44.87 28.61
N LYS A 361 -6.58 45.52 28.57
CA LYS A 361 -6.84 46.76 29.35
C LYS A 361 -7.06 46.55 30.84
N ASN A 362 -7.48 45.33 31.22
CA ASN A 362 -7.79 44.97 32.60
C ASN A 362 -6.62 44.34 33.36
N ASN A 363 -5.48 44.10 32.69
CA ASN A 363 -4.23 43.56 33.25
C ASN A 363 -3.04 44.54 33.07
#